data_1bbc4bee1c3502de3d021a6934a74937
#
_entry.id   1bbc4bee1c3502de3d021a6934a74937
#
_cell.length_a   1.000
_cell.length_b   1.000
_cell.length_c   1.000
_cell.angle_alpha   90.00
_cell.angle_beta   90.00
_cell.angle_gamma   90.00
#
_symmetry.space_group_name_H-M   'P 1'
#
loop_
_entity.id
_entity.type
_entity.pdbx_description
1 polymer ?
#
loop_
_entity_poly.entity_id
_entity_poly.type
_entity_poly.pdbx_seq_one_letter_code
_entity_poly.pdbx_strand_id
1 'polypeptide(L)'
;MEQHKESIGVFDSGYGGLTILKEIVRKLPEYNYVYLGDNARAPYGARSFEVVYEYTREAVHKLFEMGCRLVILACNTASAKALRTIQQVDLPQWDPEKRVLGVIRPSVEALNTYSQNGHVGILATRGTVASGSYPIEVGKLYGEERFRITQLACPMWVPLVENNELDGEGAIYFVRKYIQELLGTDPEIDTIILGCTHYPLLRPLIARFVPSRVKIIGQGQIVTGSLADYLKRHP
;
A
#
# COMPACT_ATOMS: atom_id res chain seq x y z
N MET A 1 -10.18 -9.79 35.34
CA MET A 1 -8.90 -9.40 34.70
C MET A 1 -9.23 -9.06 33.24
N GLU A 2 -9.29 -7.77 32.91
CA GLU A 2 -9.37 -7.37 31.50
C GLU A 2 -8.07 -7.86 30.84
N GLN A 3 -8.19 -8.79 29.91
CA GLN A 3 -7.09 -9.08 29.00
C GLN A 3 -6.79 -7.78 28.24
N HIS A 4 -5.69 -7.14 28.55
CA HIS A 4 -5.16 -6.06 27.71
C HIS A 4 -4.96 -6.64 26.30
N LYS A 5 -5.95 -6.42 25.43
CA LYS A 5 -5.79 -6.78 24.02
C LYS A 5 -4.55 -6.07 23.50
N GLU A 6 -3.59 -6.83 23.02
CA GLU A 6 -2.37 -6.31 22.42
C GLU A 6 -2.72 -5.39 21.25
N SER A 7 -2.01 -4.28 21.13
CA SER A 7 -2.27 -3.29 20.08
C SER A 7 -1.67 -3.74 18.75
N ILE A 8 -2.39 -3.47 17.67
CA ILE A 8 -1.87 -3.61 16.31
C ILE A 8 -1.20 -2.30 15.89
N GLY A 9 0.09 -2.37 15.56
CA GLY A 9 0.82 -1.23 15.01
C GLY A 9 0.47 -1.02 13.54
N VAL A 10 0.27 0.23 13.14
CA VAL A 10 0.09 0.62 11.73
C VAL A 10 1.10 1.70 11.40
N PHE A 11 1.98 1.41 10.47
CA PHE A 11 3.04 2.33 10.03
C PHE A 11 2.77 2.87 8.64
N ASP A 12 2.95 4.16 8.47
CA ASP A 12 3.04 4.83 7.17
C ASP A 12 4.14 5.90 7.18
N SER A 13 4.63 6.24 6.00
CA SER A 13 5.63 7.32 5.84
C SER A 13 5.09 8.72 6.12
N GLY A 14 3.79 8.86 6.34
CA GLY A 14 3.13 10.15 6.56
C GLY A 14 1.69 9.99 7.05
N TYR A 15 0.78 10.78 6.49
CA TYR A 15 -0.65 10.75 6.83
C TYR A 15 -1.49 9.82 5.96
N GLY A 16 -0.98 9.45 4.78
CA GLY A 16 -1.74 8.66 3.80
C GLY A 16 -2.25 7.33 4.34
N GLY A 17 -1.51 6.68 5.23
CA GLY A 17 -1.88 5.41 5.87
C GLY A 17 -3.17 5.45 6.68
N LEU A 18 -3.64 6.64 7.08
CA LEU A 18 -4.94 6.82 7.73
C LEU A 18 -6.10 6.37 6.83
N THR A 19 -5.93 6.39 5.51
CA THR A 19 -6.93 5.84 4.57
C THR A 19 -7.13 4.33 4.75
N ILE A 20 -6.06 3.61 5.08
CA ILE A 20 -6.10 2.17 5.37
C ILE A 20 -6.56 1.92 6.81
N LEU A 21 -5.99 2.64 7.78
CA LEU A 21 -6.36 2.51 9.20
C LEU A 21 -7.86 2.73 9.41
N LYS A 22 -8.46 3.72 8.75
CA LYS A 22 -9.91 3.98 8.82
C LYS A 22 -10.75 2.74 8.47
N GLU A 23 -10.39 2.01 7.42
CA GLU A 23 -11.10 0.80 7.02
C GLU A 23 -10.86 -0.35 8.03
N ILE A 24 -9.64 -0.46 8.56
CA ILE A 24 -9.29 -1.45 9.58
C ILE A 24 -10.12 -1.23 10.84
N VAL A 25 -10.10 -0.02 11.40
CA VAL A 25 -10.87 0.33 12.64
C VAL A 25 -12.37 0.12 12.44
N ARG A 26 -12.90 0.46 11.27
CA ARG A 26 -14.31 0.26 10.97
C ARG A 26 -14.73 -1.21 10.98
N LYS A 27 -13.88 -2.11 10.50
CA LYS A 27 -14.19 -3.53 10.36
C LYS A 27 -13.80 -4.36 11.58
N LEU A 28 -12.79 -3.93 12.31
CA LEU A 28 -12.19 -4.62 13.44
C LEU A 28 -12.11 -3.67 14.66
N PRO A 29 -13.26 -3.13 15.13
CA PRO A 29 -13.29 -2.13 16.20
C PRO A 29 -12.92 -2.70 17.57
N GLU A 30 -12.86 -4.02 17.69
CA GLU A 30 -12.53 -4.73 18.93
C GLU A 30 -11.03 -4.72 19.28
N TYR A 31 -10.15 -4.31 18.35
CA TYR A 31 -8.71 -4.23 18.58
C TYR A 31 -8.26 -2.81 18.93
N ASN A 32 -7.16 -2.72 19.66
CA ASN A 32 -6.45 -1.46 19.90
C ASN A 32 -5.44 -1.21 18.78
N TYR A 33 -5.23 0.06 18.42
CA TYR A 33 -4.32 0.44 17.34
C TYR A 33 -3.35 1.52 17.78
N VAL A 34 -2.09 1.38 17.35
CA VAL A 34 -1.08 2.42 17.44
C VAL A 34 -0.68 2.82 16.02
N TYR A 35 -0.96 4.06 15.63
CA TYR A 35 -0.53 4.60 14.33
C TYR A 35 0.77 5.38 14.48
N LEU A 36 1.76 5.04 13.65
CA LEU A 36 3.00 5.79 13.53
C LEU A 36 3.14 6.31 12.10
N GLY A 37 3.02 7.62 11.93
CA GLY A 37 3.28 8.32 10.66
C GLY A 37 4.60 9.07 10.74
N ASP A 38 5.56 8.74 9.88
CA ASP A 38 6.88 9.39 9.85
C ASP A 38 6.87 10.68 9.03
N ASN A 39 6.09 11.64 9.48
CA ASN A 39 5.91 12.92 8.77
C ASN A 39 7.20 13.74 8.69
N ALA A 40 8.10 13.58 9.66
CA ALA A 40 9.35 14.32 9.70
C ALA A 40 10.29 13.95 8.55
N ARG A 41 10.20 12.71 8.05
CA ARG A 41 11.07 12.18 7.00
C ARG A 41 10.34 11.91 5.67
N ALA A 42 9.04 12.17 5.62
CA ALA A 42 8.23 12.07 4.41
C ALA A 42 8.74 13.01 3.29
N PRO A 43 8.50 12.69 2.00
CA PRO A 43 7.92 11.46 1.48
C PRO A 43 8.98 10.37 1.23
N TYR A 44 8.58 9.09 1.33
CA TYR A 44 9.49 7.95 1.07
C TYR A 44 9.60 7.58 -0.42
N GLY A 45 8.65 8.00 -1.22
CA GLY A 45 8.46 7.55 -2.60
C GLY A 45 9.61 7.83 -3.56
N ALA A 46 10.50 8.78 -3.25
CA ALA A 46 11.68 9.13 -4.06
C ALA A 46 13.01 8.78 -3.37
N ARG A 47 13.00 8.19 -2.17
CA ARG A 47 14.22 7.86 -1.43
C ARG A 47 14.83 6.54 -1.90
N SER A 48 16.13 6.34 -1.61
CA SER A 48 16.84 5.09 -1.93
C SER A 48 16.24 3.90 -1.18
N PHE A 49 16.66 2.70 -1.55
CA PHE A 49 16.23 1.46 -0.90
C PHE A 49 16.69 1.45 0.56
N GLU A 50 17.96 1.75 0.79
CA GLU A 50 18.63 1.74 2.09
C GLU A 50 17.96 2.70 3.07
N VAL A 51 17.71 3.94 2.65
CA VAL A 51 17.06 4.97 3.48
C VAL A 51 15.64 4.56 3.86
N VAL A 52 14.85 4.02 2.92
CA VAL A 52 13.49 3.54 3.22
C VAL A 52 13.53 2.34 4.18
N TYR A 53 14.48 1.42 3.99
CA TYR A 53 14.67 0.29 4.88
C TYR A 53 15.02 0.73 6.30
N GLU A 54 16.03 1.58 6.46
CA GLU A 54 16.44 2.10 7.78
C GLU A 54 15.29 2.77 8.52
N TYR A 55 14.59 3.70 7.87
CA TYR A 55 13.48 4.42 8.49
C TYR A 55 12.31 3.50 8.85
N THR A 56 11.99 2.56 7.98
CA THR A 56 10.91 1.59 8.25
C THR A 56 11.30 0.64 9.37
N ARG A 57 12.55 0.20 9.40
CA ARG A 57 13.10 -0.67 10.45
C ARG A 57 13.02 -0.01 11.83
N GLU A 58 13.45 1.25 11.93
CA GLU A 58 13.34 2.06 13.16
C GLU A 58 11.88 2.18 13.62
N ALA A 59 10.97 2.52 12.70
CA ALA A 59 9.56 2.70 13.01
C ALA A 59 8.90 1.39 13.48
N VAL A 60 9.20 0.25 12.83
CA VAL A 60 8.70 -1.06 13.24
C VAL A 60 9.23 -1.43 14.63
N HIS A 61 10.52 -1.23 14.87
CA HIS A 61 11.11 -1.49 16.18
C HIS A 61 10.44 -0.63 17.26
N LYS A 62 10.19 0.65 16.97
CA LYS A 62 9.48 1.55 17.87
C LYS A 62 8.07 1.08 18.21
N LEU A 63 7.31 0.63 17.22
CA LEU A 63 5.98 0.05 17.46
C LEU A 63 6.05 -1.21 18.34
N PHE A 64 7.08 -2.03 18.17
CA PHE A 64 7.30 -3.19 19.02
C PHE A 64 7.66 -2.81 20.47
N GLU A 65 8.46 -1.75 20.68
CA GLU A 65 8.71 -1.19 22.01
C GLU A 65 7.44 -0.64 22.68
N MET A 66 6.48 -0.15 21.89
CA MET A 66 5.18 0.32 22.37
C MET A 66 4.19 -0.83 22.66
N GLY A 67 4.64 -2.08 22.61
CA GLY A 67 3.84 -3.26 22.94
C GLY A 67 3.02 -3.83 21.78
N CYS A 68 3.22 -3.38 20.54
CA CYS A 68 2.59 -4.01 19.40
C CYS A 68 3.29 -5.35 19.11
N ARG A 69 2.52 -6.43 18.87
CA ARG A 69 3.08 -7.71 18.40
C ARG A 69 2.93 -7.90 16.90
N LEU A 70 1.95 -7.24 16.33
CA LEU A 70 1.68 -7.21 14.89
C LEU A 70 1.82 -5.78 14.38
N VAL A 71 2.59 -5.57 13.32
CA VAL A 71 2.73 -4.28 12.63
C VAL A 71 2.30 -4.42 11.17
N ILE A 72 1.45 -3.50 10.72
CA ILE A 72 1.01 -3.37 9.31
C ILE A 72 1.78 -2.22 8.68
N LEU A 73 2.56 -2.49 7.64
CA LEU A 73 3.15 -1.46 6.79
C LEU A 73 2.09 -0.98 5.80
N ALA A 74 1.37 0.08 6.15
CA ALA A 74 0.36 0.67 5.28
C ALA A 74 0.99 1.37 4.05
N CYS A 75 2.21 1.91 4.20
CA CYS A 75 2.97 2.52 3.11
C CYS A 75 3.39 1.49 2.06
N ASN A 76 2.99 1.70 0.80
CA ASN A 76 3.41 0.84 -0.32
C ASN A 76 4.93 0.87 -0.55
N THR A 77 5.55 2.05 -0.45
CA THR A 77 7.00 2.19 -0.63
C THR A 77 7.77 1.44 0.46
N ALA A 78 7.33 1.53 1.71
CA ALA A 78 7.91 0.78 2.82
C ALA A 78 7.69 -0.73 2.65
N SER A 79 6.46 -1.15 2.30
CA SER A 79 6.15 -2.56 2.00
C SER A 79 7.02 -3.11 0.87
N ALA A 80 7.26 -2.30 -0.18
CA ALA A 80 8.04 -2.72 -1.34
C ALA A 80 9.54 -2.83 -1.06
N LYS A 81 10.08 -1.94 -0.23
CA LYS A 81 11.54 -1.80 -0.05
C LYS A 81 12.07 -2.38 1.26
N ALA A 82 11.25 -2.47 2.31
CA ALA A 82 11.73 -2.84 3.64
C ALA A 82 11.17 -4.17 4.17
N LEU A 83 9.92 -4.50 3.84
CA LEU A 83 9.19 -5.61 4.47
C LEU A 83 9.96 -6.93 4.44
N ARG A 84 10.45 -7.32 3.26
CA ARG A 84 11.12 -8.62 3.09
C ARG A 84 12.39 -8.71 3.94
N THR A 85 13.20 -7.65 3.95
CA THR A 85 14.44 -7.61 4.75
C THR A 85 14.10 -7.64 6.24
N ILE A 86 13.12 -6.87 6.69
CA ILE A 86 12.65 -6.90 8.09
C ILE A 86 12.19 -8.30 8.47
N GLN A 87 11.37 -8.96 7.64
CA GLN A 87 10.86 -10.31 7.94
C GLN A 87 11.95 -11.39 7.97
N GLN A 88 12.97 -11.31 7.10
CA GLN A 88 13.97 -12.35 6.93
C GLN A 88 15.24 -12.13 7.77
N VAL A 89 15.55 -10.87 8.09
CA VAL A 89 16.81 -10.51 8.76
C VAL A 89 16.57 -9.97 10.16
N ASP A 90 15.69 -8.96 10.31
CA ASP A 90 15.54 -8.27 11.60
C ASP A 90 14.64 -9.03 12.58
N LEU A 91 13.47 -9.49 12.14
CA LEU A 91 12.51 -10.18 13.03
C LEU A 91 13.11 -11.41 13.74
N PRO A 92 13.86 -12.30 13.07
CA PRO A 92 14.49 -13.44 13.75
C PRO A 92 15.46 -13.04 14.84
N GLN A 93 16.06 -11.84 14.75
CA GLN A 93 17.00 -11.31 15.74
C GLN A 93 16.30 -10.56 16.87
N TRP A 94 15.17 -9.90 16.57
CA TRP A 94 14.45 -9.10 17.55
C TRP A 94 13.52 -9.94 18.41
N ASP A 95 12.59 -10.63 17.79
CA ASP A 95 11.57 -11.47 18.43
C ASP A 95 10.84 -12.30 17.37
N PRO A 96 11.04 -13.62 17.33
CA PRO A 96 10.41 -14.48 16.33
C PRO A 96 8.89 -14.62 16.48
N GLU A 97 8.31 -14.20 17.63
CA GLU A 97 6.87 -14.22 17.86
C GLU A 97 6.18 -12.99 17.26
N LYS A 98 6.90 -11.91 16.98
CA LYS A 98 6.36 -10.69 16.36
C LYS A 98 6.15 -10.87 14.86
N ARG A 99 5.22 -10.08 14.31
CA ARG A 99 4.88 -10.16 12.88
C ARG A 99 4.84 -8.77 12.25
N VAL A 100 5.29 -8.70 11.00
CA VAL A 100 5.14 -7.51 10.15
C VAL A 100 4.47 -7.93 8.85
N LEU A 101 3.39 -7.27 8.48
CA LEU A 101 2.65 -7.52 7.25
C LEU A 101 2.66 -6.26 6.38
N GLY A 102 2.58 -6.42 5.07
CA GLY A 102 2.51 -5.32 4.12
C GLY A 102 1.22 -5.31 3.31
N VAL A 103 1.04 -4.26 2.51
CA VAL A 103 -0.19 -4.04 1.74
C VAL A 103 -0.14 -4.56 0.30
N ILE A 104 1.05 -4.91 -0.21
CA ILE A 104 1.20 -5.33 -1.61
C ILE A 104 0.62 -6.73 -1.82
N ARG A 105 1.02 -7.70 -1.00
CA ARG A 105 0.57 -9.08 -1.14
C ARG A 105 -0.96 -9.24 -1.09
N PRO A 106 -1.69 -8.67 -0.13
CA PRO A 106 -3.16 -8.71 -0.15
C PRO A 106 -3.77 -8.13 -1.42
N SER A 107 -3.18 -7.04 -1.93
CA SER A 107 -3.64 -6.40 -3.17
C SER A 107 -3.46 -7.31 -4.38
N VAL A 108 -2.36 -8.07 -4.43
CA VAL A 108 -2.12 -9.06 -5.49
C VAL A 108 -3.05 -10.26 -5.35
N GLU A 109 -3.24 -10.80 -4.15
CA GLU A 109 -4.16 -11.92 -3.89
C GLU A 109 -5.60 -11.62 -4.34
N ALA A 110 -6.01 -10.36 -4.27
CA ALA A 110 -7.34 -9.93 -4.68
C ALA A 110 -7.53 -9.79 -6.22
N LEU A 111 -6.46 -9.87 -7.04
CA LEU A 111 -6.54 -9.60 -8.48
C LEU A 111 -7.57 -10.47 -9.21
N ASN A 112 -7.66 -11.77 -8.90
CA ASN A 112 -8.65 -12.65 -9.51
C ASN A 112 -10.11 -12.24 -9.25
N THR A 113 -10.37 -11.49 -8.18
CA THR A 113 -11.71 -10.97 -7.86
C THR A 113 -12.06 -9.77 -8.72
N TYR A 114 -11.07 -9.00 -9.14
CA TYR A 114 -11.31 -7.71 -9.79
C TYR A 114 -11.05 -7.72 -11.29
N SER A 115 -9.94 -8.31 -11.75
CA SER A 115 -9.61 -8.37 -13.16
C SER A 115 -10.22 -9.60 -13.82
N GLN A 116 -10.80 -9.40 -15.01
CA GLN A 116 -11.41 -10.45 -15.81
C GLN A 116 -10.47 -10.93 -16.91
N ASN A 117 -9.75 -10.02 -17.56
CA ASN A 117 -8.87 -10.33 -18.70
C ASN A 117 -7.39 -10.46 -18.31
N GLY A 118 -7.03 -10.13 -17.06
CA GLY A 118 -5.67 -10.23 -16.56
C GLY A 118 -4.78 -9.01 -16.84
N HIS A 119 -5.28 -7.96 -17.49
CA HIS A 119 -4.53 -6.72 -17.73
C HIS A 119 -4.74 -5.73 -16.58
N VAL A 120 -3.71 -5.51 -15.77
CA VAL A 120 -3.79 -4.72 -14.55
C VAL A 120 -2.81 -3.56 -14.56
N GLY A 121 -3.32 -2.34 -14.36
CA GLY A 121 -2.53 -1.14 -14.15
C GLY A 121 -2.21 -0.91 -12.68
N ILE A 122 -0.96 -0.56 -12.36
CA ILE A 122 -0.55 -0.16 -11.02
C ILE A 122 -0.07 1.28 -11.06
N LEU A 123 -0.80 2.18 -10.41
CA LEU A 123 -0.36 3.56 -10.20
C LEU A 123 0.31 3.65 -8.82
N ALA A 124 1.58 4.04 -8.77
CA ALA A 124 2.36 4.02 -7.54
C ALA A 124 3.43 5.13 -7.49
N THR A 125 4.20 5.18 -6.41
CA THR A 125 5.37 6.06 -6.32
C THR A 125 6.53 5.52 -7.17
N ARG A 126 7.51 6.37 -7.50
CA ARG A 126 8.73 5.95 -8.19
C ARG A 126 9.41 4.78 -7.46
N GLY A 127 9.52 4.86 -6.14
CA GLY A 127 10.17 3.81 -5.35
C GLY A 127 9.43 2.48 -5.39
N THR A 128 8.11 2.48 -5.36
CA THR A 128 7.30 1.26 -5.48
C THR A 128 7.42 0.65 -6.88
N VAL A 129 7.33 1.45 -7.94
CA VAL A 129 7.48 0.95 -9.32
C VAL A 129 8.89 0.40 -9.55
N ALA A 130 9.93 1.13 -9.16
CA ALA A 130 11.32 0.71 -9.35
C ALA A 130 11.68 -0.57 -8.58
N SER A 131 10.98 -0.88 -7.49
CA SER A 131 11.21 -2.12 -6.72
C SER A 131 10.74 -3.38 -7.47
N GLY A 132 9.85 -3.27 -8.44
CA GLY A 132 9.22 -4.41 -9.12
C GLY A 132 8.36 -5.30 -8.21
N SER A 133 8.03 -4.86 -6.99
CA SER A 133 7.38 -5.71 -5.97
C SER A 133 6.03 -6.26 -6.40
N TYR A 134 5.24 -5.49 -7.16
CA TYR A 134 3.95 -5.99 -7.68
C TYR A 134 4.13 -7.13 -8.70
N PRO A 135 4.90 -6.97 -9.78
CA PRO A 135 5.17 -8.07 -10.71
C PRO A 135 5.78 -9.29 -10.02
N ILE A 136 6.73 -9.09 -9.11
CA ILE A 136 7.36 -10.17 -8.35
C ILE A 136 6.33 -10.96 -7.54
N GLU A 137 5.44 -10.30 -6.80
CA GLU A 137 4.42 -10.99 -6.01
C GLU A 137 3.35 -11.65 -6.90
N VAL A 138 3.01 -11.04 -8.04
CA VAL A 138 2.12 -11.67 -9.04
C VAL A 138 2.74 -12.94 -9.59
N GLY A 139 4.01 -12.90 -10.04
CA GLY A 139 4.72 -14.07 -10.55
C GLY A 139 4.78 -15.22 -9.53
N LYS A 140 5.00 -14.91 -8.24
CA LYS A 140 5.01 -15.92 -7.18
C LYS A 140 3.66 -16.57 -6.93
N LEU A 141 2.56 -15.84 -7.05
CA LEU A 141 1.22 -16.33 -6.72
C LEU A 141 0.50 -16.98 -7.88
N TYR A 142 0.73 -16.48 -9.08
CA TYR A 142 -0.07 -16.83 -10.25
C TYR A 142 0.74 -17.33 -11.44
N GLY A 143 2.08 -17.26 -11.36
CA GLY A 143 2.95 -17.46 -12.52
C GLY A 143 3.00 -16.21 -13.42
N GLU A 144 3.85 -16.24 -14.43
CA GLU A 144 4.15 -15.07 -15.27
C GLU A 144 3.07 -14.78 -16.32
N GLU A 145 2.27 -15.78 -16.68
CA GLU A 145 1.32 -15.71 -17.80
C GLU A 145 -0.10 -15.25 -17.39
N ARG A 146 -0.47 -15.38 -16.11
CA ARG A 146 -1.86 -15.15 -15.65
C ARG A 146 -2.25 -13.67 -15.68
N PHE A 147 -1.32 -12.77 -15.35
CA PHE A 147 -1.57 -11.34 -15.30
C PHE A 147 -0.49 -10.56 -16.02
N ARG A 148 -0.90 -9.61 -16.85
CA ARG A 148 -0.04 -8.57 -17.41
C ARG A 148 -0.10 -7.34 -16.53
N ILE A 149 1.02 -7.03 -15.88
CA ILE A 149 1.13 -5.91 -14.95
C ILE A 149 1.81 -4.73 -15.63
N THR A 150 1.08 -3.63 -15.83
CA THR A 150 1.60 -2.37 -16.32
C THR A 150 1.71 -1.38 -15.18
N GLN A 151 2.94 -1.00 -14.81
CA GLN A 151 3.19 -0.06 -13.70
C GLN A 151 3.51 1.33 -14.22
N LEU A 152 2.95 2.35 -13.58
CA LEU A 152 3.30 3.73 -13.85
C LEU A 152 3.57 4.51 -12.55
N ALA A 153 4.68 5.23 -12.51
CA ALA A 153 5.01 6.13 -11.41
C ALA A 153 4.27 7.47 -11.54
N CYS A 154 3.61 7.90 -10.48
CA CYS A 154 2.87 9.17 -10.41
C CYS A 154 3.50 10.13 -9.39
N PRO A 155 4.70 10.69 -9.67
CA PRO A 155 5.48 11.44 -8.68
C PRO A 155 4.79 12.72 -8.17
N MET A 156 3.88 13.30 -8.95
CA MET A 156 3.19 14.53 -8.57
C MET A 156 1.96 14.30 -7.69
N TRP A 157 1.43 13.08 -7.59
CA TRP A 157 0.17 12.85 -6.88
C TRP A 157 0.32 12.96 -5.35
N VAL A 158 1.43 12.53 -4.76
CA VAL A 158 1.67 12.71 -3.31
C VAL A 158 1.78 14.20 -2.97
N PRO A 159 2.62 15.01 -3.64
CA PRO A 159 2.65 16.48 -3.43
C PRO A 159 1.30 17.16 -3.56
N LEU A 160 0.49 16.81 -4.56
CA LEU A 160 -0.85 17.38 -4.72
C LEU A 160 -1.74 17.08 -3.52
N VAL A 161 -1.75 15.84 -3.05
CA VAL A 161 -2.54 15.45 -1.88
C VAL A 161 -2.05 16.13 -0.60
N GLU A 162 -0.74 16.14 -0.36
CA GLU A 162 -0.13 16.73 0.84
C GLU A 162 -0.37 18.26 0.93
N ASN A 163 -0.52 18.94 -0.20
CA ASN A 163 -0.81 20.37 -0.26
C ASN A 163 -2.31 20.69 -0.46
N ASN A 164 -3.18 19.67 -0.35
CA ASN A 164 -4.63 19.80 -0.54
C ASN A 164 -5.04 20.36 -1.93
N GLU A 165 -4.22 20.13 -2.94
CA GLU A 165 -4.45 20.51 -4.34
C GLU A 165 -5.13 19.36 -5.10
N LEU A 166 -6.40 19.03 -4.69
CA LEU A 166 -7.06 17.80 -5.16
C LEU A 166 -7.86 17.98 -6.47
N ASP A 167 -8.26 19.19 -6.82
CA ASP A 167 -9.19 19.49 -7.91
C ASP A 167 -8.78 20.69 -8.79
N GLY A 168 -7.67 21.35 -8.47
CA GLY A 168 -7.11 22.45 -9.26
C GLY A 168 -6.57 22.01 -10.64
N GLU A 169 -6.27 22.96 -11.50
CA GLU A 169 -5.78 22.72 -12.87
C GLU A 169 -4.53 21.81 -12.89
N GLY A 170 -3.62 21.97 -11.91
CA GLY A 170 -2.45 21.13 -11.74
C GLY A 170 -2.80 19.67 -11.46
N ALA A 171 -3.77 19.43 -10.57
CA ALA A 171 -4.26 18.08 -10.28
C ALA A 171 -4.92 17.47 -11.52
N ILE A 172 -5.80 18.22 -12.19
CA ILE A 172 -6.47 17.79 -13.42
C ILE A 172 -5.43 17.41 -14.49
N TYR A 173 -4.42 18.25 -14.69
CA TYR A 173 -3.35 17.99 -15.66
C TYR A 173 -2.59 16.70 -15.35
N PHE A 174 -2.06 16.54 -14.12
CA PHE A 174 -1.23 15.40 -13.78
C PHE A 174 -2.04 14.09 -13.65
N VAL A 175 -3.28 14.14 -13.20
CA VAL A 175 -4.13 12.96 -13.17
C VAL A 175 -4.44 12.50 -14.58
N ARG A 176 -4.91 13.38 -15.45
CA ARG A 176 -5.15 13.07 -16.87
C ARG A 176 -3.91 12.50 -17.55
N LYS A 177 -2.76 13.18 -17.40
CA LYS A 177 -1.49 12.76 -17.99
C LYS A 177 -1.14 11.31 -17.64
N TYR A 178 -1.12 10.97 -16.36
CA TYR A 178 -0.70 9.62 -15.95
C TYR A 178 -1.72 8.55 -16.32
N ILE A 179 -3.02 8.85 -16.28
CA ILE A 179 -4.04 7.91 -16.75
C ILE A 179 -3.91 7.66 -18.24
N GLN A 180 -3.73 8.70 -19.05
CA GLN A 180 -3.53 8.55 -20.51
C GLN A 180 -2.25 7.78 -20.83
N GLU A 181 -1.17 8.01 -20.10
CA GLU A 181 0.10 7.29 -20.27
C GLU A 181 -0.06 5.80 -19.94
N LEU A 182 -0.69 5.48 -18.79
CA LEU A 182 -0.94 4.10 -18.38
C LEU A 182 -1.78 3.34 -19.42
N LEU A 183 -2.92 3.92 -19.80
CA LEU A 183 -3.86 3.29 -20.74
C LEU A 183 -3.33 3.32 -22.19
N GLY A 184 -2.45 4.23 -22.52
CA GLY A 184 -1.74 4.24 -23.80
C GLY A 184 -0.69 3.13 -23.90
N THR A 185 -0.07 2.75 -22.78
CA THR A 185 0.90 1.66 -22.70
C THR A 185 0.21 0.29 -22.79
N ASP A 186 -0.95 0.14 -22.19
CA ASP A 186 -1.77 -1.09 -22.24
C ASP A 186 -3.26 -0.72 -22.30
N PRO A 187 -3.84 -0.65 -23.52
CA PRO A 187 -5.25 -0.33 -23.71
C PRO A 187 -6.23 -1.38 -23.18
N GLU A 188 -5.76 -2.61 -22.92
CA GLU A 188 -6.59 -3.72 -22.44
C GLU A 188 -6.77 -3.71 -20.92
N ILE A 189 -6.16 -2.80 -20.20
CA ILE A 189 -6.33 -2.69 -18.74
C ILE A 189 -7.82 -2.65 -18.38
N ASP A 190 -8.25 -3.59 -17.54
CA ASP A 190 -9.58 -3.66 -16.97
C ASP A 190 -9.63 -3.29 -15.48
N THR A 191 -8.49 -3.24 -14.83
CA THR A 191 -8.36 -2.99 -13.40
C THR A 191 -7.14 -2.10 -13.11
N ILE A 192 -7.33 -1.05 -12.33
CA ILE A 192 -6.25 -0.16 -11.85
C ILE A 192 -6.18 -0.24 -10.33
N ILE A 193 -5.01 -0.57 -9.78
CA ILE A 193 -4.73 -0.51 -8.35
C ILE A 193 -4.08 0.84 -8.01
N LEU A 194 -4.62 1.52 -7.00
CA LEU A 194 -4.03 2.70 -6.41
C LEU A 194 -2.97 2.27 -5.37
N GLY A 195 -1.73 2.04 -5.84
CA GLY A 195 -0.60 1.53 -5.09
C GLY A 195 0.13 2.57 -4.25
N CYS A 196 -0.61 3.51 -3.68
CA CYS A 196 -0.12 4.49 -2.70
C CYS A 196 -1.27 4.92 -1.80
N THR A 197 -1.00 5.09 -0.51
CA THR A 197 -1.99 5.45 0.51
C THR A 197 -2.64 6.83 0.29
N HIS A 198 -1.99 7.73 -0.45
CA HIS A 198 -2.52 9.04 -0.80
C HIS A 198 -3.51 9.02 -1.97
N TYR A 199 -3.35 8.08 -2.91
CA TYR A 199 -4.09 8.10 -4.18
C TYR A 199 -5.61 7.89 -4.05
N PRO A 200 -6.14 7.19 -3.04
CA PRO A 200 -7.59 7.13 -2.82
C PRO A 200 -8.24 8.51 -2.66
N LEU A 201 -7.52 9.53 -2.18
CA LEU A 201 -8.02 10.91 -2.05
C LEU A 201 -8.21 11.60 -3.41
N LEU A 202 -7.47 11.17 -4.45
CA LEU A 202 -7.63 11.61 -5.83
C LEU A 202 -8.64 10.77 -6.62
N ARG A 203 -9.24 9.72 -6.03
CA ARG A 203 -10.13 8.80 -6.75
C ARG A 203 -11.28 9.48 -7.50
N PRO A 204 -11.97 10.50 -6.95
CA PRO A 204 -13.03 11.22 -7.69
C PRO A 204 -12.51 11.86 -8.99
N LEU A 205 -11.30 12.44 -8.94
CA LEU A 205 -10.67 13.05 -10.10
C LEU A 205 -10.15 11.98 -11.08
N ILE A 206 -9.52 10.90 -10.57
CA ILE A 206 -9.05 9.76 -11.39
C ILE A 206 -10.20 9.16 -12.20
N ALA A 207 -11.37 8.96 -11.58
CA ALA A 207 -12.55 8.38 -12.21
C ALA A 207 -13.07 9.20 -13.41
N ARG A 208 -12.77 10.50 -13.49
CA ARG A 208 -13.15 11.34 -14.63
C ARG A 208 -12.37 11.02 -15.91
N PHE A 209 -11.20 10.39 -15.80
CA PHE A 209 -10.29 10.10 -16.92
C PHE A 209 -10.13 8.60 -17.20
N VAL A 210 -10.68 7.76 -16.36
CA VAL A 210 -10.65 6.31 -16.50
C VAL A 210 -11.95 5.84 -17.19
N PRO A 211 -11.88 5.04 -18.27
CA PRO A 211 -13.07 4.48 -18.91
C PRO A 211 -13.92 3.66 -17.94
N SER A 212 -15.25 3.70 -18.10
CA SER A 212 -16.20 3.02 -17.20
C SER A 212 -16.01 1.49 -17.12
N ARG A 213 -15.41 0.87 -18.14
CA ARG A 213 -15.05 -0.55 -18.14
C ARG A 213 -13.91 -0.91 -17.18
N VAL A 214 -13.11 0.08 -16.75
CA VAL A 214 -11.92 -0.12 -15.93
C VAL A 214 -12.27 0.08 -14.46
N LYS A 215 -12.03 -0.92 -13.63
CA LYS A 215 -12.24 -0.84 -12.19
C LYS A 215 -11.09 -0.12 -11.50
N ILE A 216 -11.39 0.83 -10.64
CA ILE A 216 -10.40 1.53 -9.81
C ILE A 216 -10.46 0.97 -8.39
N ILE A 217 -9.36 0.44 -7.89
CA ILE A 217 -9.29 -0.27 -6.61
C ILE A 217 -8.35 0.45 -5.65
N GLY A 218 -8.89 0.82 -4.49
CA GLY A 218 -8.11 1.24 -3.31
C GLY A 218 -7.83 0.04 -2.41
N GLN A 219 -6.71 0.08 -1.70
CA GLN A 219 -6.23 -1.06 -0.91
C GLN A 219 -6.92 -1.23 0.45
N GLY A 220 -7.56 -0.20 0.99
CA GLY A 220 -8.07 -0.20 2.36
C GLY A 220 -8.96 -1.41 2.69
N GLN A 221 -9.99 -1.67 1.89
CA GLN A 221 -10.91 -2.80 2.11
C GLN A 221 -10.25 -4.16 1.91
N ILE A 222 -9.37 -4.28 0.93
CA ILE A 222 -8.63 -5.52 0.64
C ILE A 222 -7.71 -5.88 1.80
N VAL A 223 -6.88 -4.93 2.22
CA VAL A 223 -5.94 -5.11 3.34
C VAL A 223 -6.69 -5.44 4.63
N THR A 224 -7.81 -4.75 4.88
CA THR A 224 -8.65 -5.02 6.05
C THR A 224 -9.25 -6.43 6.01
N GLY A 225 -9.71 -6.88 4.85
CA GLY A 225 -10.21 -8.25 4.67
C GLY A 225 -9.15 -9.30 4.96
N SER A 226 -7.98 -9.13 4.36
CA SER A 226 -6.83 -10.02 4.57
C SER A 226 -6.35 -10.03 6.03
N LEU A 227 -6.33 -8.87 6.70
CA LEU A 227 -5.99 -8.76 8.10
C LEU A 227 -7.01 -9.51 8.99
N ALA A 228 -8.31 -9.35 8.72
CA ALA A 228 -9.36 -10.05 9.47
C ALA A 228 -9.20 -11.58 9.36
N ASP A 229 -8.89 -12.09 8.17
CA ASP A 229 -8.66 -13.52 7.96
C ASP A 229 -7.34 -14.00 8.55
N TYR A 230 -6.32 -13.15 8.58
CA TYR A 230 -5.06 -13.43 9.28
C TYR A 230 -5.29 -13.58 10.78
N LEU A 231 -5.99 -12.63 11.42
CA LEU A 231 -6.27 -12.64 12.87
C LEU A 231 -7.13 -13.84 13.29
N LYS A 232 -8.07 -14.29 12.45
CA LYS A 232 -8.84 -15.52 12.73
C LYS A 232 -7.98 -16.78 12.77
N ARG A 233 -6.92 -16.82 11.96
CA ARG A 233 -6.00 -17.97 11.88
C ARG A 233 -4.88 -17.92 12.92
N HIS A 234 -4.67 -16.77 13.53
CA HIS A 234 -3.61 -16.49 14.50
C HIS A 234 -4.22 -15.72 15.69
N PRO A 235 -5.07 -16.37 16.50
CA PRO A 235 -5.76 -15.75 17.62
C PRO A 235 -4.83 -15.33 18.77
#